data_4930e0547f912b1c712f394044d90334
#
_entry.id   4930e0547f912b1c712f394044d90334
#
_cell.length_a   1.000
_cell.length_b   1.000
_cell.length_c   1.000
_cell.angle_alpha   90.00
_cell.angle_beta   90.00
_cell.angle_gamma   90.00
#
_symmetry.space_group_name_H-M   'P 1'
#
loop_
_entity.id
_entity.type
_entity.pdbx_description
1 polymer ?
#
loop_
_entity_poly.entity_id
_entity_poly.type
_entity_poly.pdbx_seq_one_letter_code
_entity_poly.pdbx_strand_id
1 'polypeptide(L)'
;MNDNLARVEYQRNELLNGRLVMMSPRPTYNHNRIASNIFRTFDNYLAGKNCTAIADGTDLYLTEKDRLVPDMMIVCDRNKIKYNGVHGAPDLLVEVLSPGTYKNDRGYKKDLYSKCGVHEYWLVEPASCTLEQYLLENGQLEIAEIYHLYPDYMLADMDEKELAEVVTEFKCSLYDDLLIKLEDIFANLI
;
A
#
# COMPACT_ATOMS: atom_id res chain seq x y z
N MET A 1 14.93 45.40 -1.45
CA MET A 1 13.75 44.65 -1.84
C MET A 1 13.80 43.31 -1.13
N ASN A 2 12.98 43.15 -0.09
CA ASN A 2 12.95 41.91 0.66
C ASN A 2 11.95 40.96 -0.03
N ASP A 3 12.46 40.05 -0.84
CA ASP A 3 11.66 38.96 -1.37
C ASP A 3 11.47 37.88 -0.29
N ASN A 4 10.62 38.22 0.67
CA ASN A 4 10.08 37.24 1.60
C ASN A 4 8.87 36.56 0.92
N LEU A 5 9.12 35.86 -0.19
CA LEU A 5 8.16 34.89 -0.71
C LEU A 5 8.08 33.78 0.33
N ALA A 6 7.12 33.91 1.25
CA ALA A 6 6.74 32.80 2.11
C ALA A 6 6.49 31.60 1.20
N ARG A 7 7.41 30.62 1.21
CA ARG A 7 7.15 29.31 0.64
C ARG A 7 5.96 28.75 1.42
N VAL A 8 4.79 28.83 0.82
CA VAL A 8 3.66 28.01 1.25
C VAL A 8 4.10 26.58 0.94
N GLU A 9 4.66 25.92 1.93
CA GLU A 9 4.88 24.47 1.85
C GLU A 9 3.49 23.85 1.69
N TYR A 10 3.20 23.36 0.49
CA TYR A 10 1.99 22.59 0.24
C TYR A 10 2.08 21.28 1.04
N GLN A 11 1.50 21.30 2.22
CA GLN A 11 1.53 20.17 3.12
C GLN A 11 0.41 19.21 2.72
N ARG A 12 0.80 18.01 2.27
CA ARG A 12 -0.16 16.95 1.94
C ARG A 12 -0.98 16.60 3.19
N ASN A 13 -2.25 16.34 3.00
CA ASN A 13 -3.17 16.02 4.09
C ASN A 13 -4.20 15.00 3.64
N GLU A 14 -4.74 14.28 4.61
CA GLU A 14 -5.88 13.39 4.47
C GLU A 14 -7.06 13.95 5.27
N LEU A 15 -8.26 13.57 4.92
CA LEU A 15 -9.46 13.79 5.72
C LEU A 15 -9.89 12.44 6.28
N LEU A 16 -9.84 12.26 7.59
CA LEU A 16 -10.21 11.02 8.28
C LEU A 16 -11.35 11.32 9.26
N ASN A 17 -12.53 10.77 9.02
CA ASN A 17 -13.75 11.04 9.79
C ASN A 17 -14.03 12.54 9.95
N GLY A 18 -13.87 13.30 8.87
CA GLY A 18 -14.07 14.75 8.85
C GLY A 18 -12.98 15.57 9.54
N ARG A 19 -11.88 14.96 9.96
CA ARG A 19 -10.73 15.63 10.57
C ARG A 19 -9.57 15.68 9.60
N LEU A 20 -8.98 16.87 9.46
CA LEU A 20 -7.78 17.05 8.68
C LEU A 20 -6.58 16.43 9.40
N VAL A 21 -5.93 15.48 8.78
CA VAL A 21 -4.72 14.83 9.26
C VAL A 21 -3.57 15.20 8.33
N MET A 22 -2.56 15.86 8.90
CA MET A 22 -1.37 16.24 8.12
C MET A 22 -0.51 15.01 7.90
N MET A 23 -0.12 14.77 6.66
CA MET A 23 0.82 13.71 6.31
C MET A 23 2.25 14.10 6.71
N SER A 24 3.13 13.11 6.88
CA SER A 24 4.56 13.37 7.04
C SER A 24 5.07 14.20 5.85
N PRO A 25 5.93 15.20 6.08
CA PRO A 25 6.33 16.11 5.01
C PRO A 25 7.03 15.40 3.84
N ARG A 26 7.74 14.31 4.11
CA ARG A 26 8.39 13.48 3.07
C ARG A 26 8.51 12.04 3.52
N PRO A 27 8.17 11.06 2.67
CA PRO A 27 8.46 9.65 2.93
C PRO A 27 9.96 9.38 2.88
N THR A 28 10.40 8.30 3.54
CA THR A 28 11.80 7.85 3.50
C THR A 28 12.15 7.25 2.13
N TYR A 29 13.45 7.10 1.87
CA TYR A 29 13.89 6.42 0.64
C TYR A 29 13.31 5.00 0.53
N ASN A 30 13.41 4.20 1.60
CA ASN A 30 12.91 2.82 1.60
C ASN A 30 11.40 2.75 1.38
N HIS A 31 10.62 3.62 2.02
CA HIS A 31 9.18 3.73 1.79
C HIS A 31 8.87 3.96 0.30
N ASN A 32 9.48 5.00 -0.32
CA ASN A 32 9.27 5.30 -1.73
C ASN A 32 9.75 4.18 -2.65
N ARG A 33 10.85 3.51 -2.29
CA ARG A 33 11.39 2.42 -3.09
C ARG A 33 10.42 1.24 -3.12
N ILE A 34 9.89 0.84 -1.97
CA ILE A 34 8.90 -0.25 -1.84
C ILE A 34 7.64 0.09 -2.63
N ALA A 35 7.04 1.27 -2.40
CA ALA A 35 5.85 1.70 -3.12
C ALA A 35 6.06 1.68 -4.64
N SER A 36 7.22 2.18 -5.12
CA SER A 36 7.57 2.17 -6.53
C SER A 36 7.81 0.76 -7.10
N ASN A 37 8.40 -0.15 -6.31
CA ASN A 37 8.61 -1.53 -6.74
C ASN A 37 7.28 -2.27 -6.90
N ILE A 38 6.36 -2.12 -5.94
CA ILE A 38 5.02 -2.71 -6.00
C ILE A 38 4.24 -2.12 -7.18
N PHE A 39 4.23 -0.79 -7.32
CA PHE A 39 3.57 -0.13 -8.44
C PHE A 39 4.08 -0.65 -9.78
N ARG A 40 5.40 -0.72 -9.98
CA ARG A 40 6.02 -1.22 -11.22
C ARG A 40 5.60 -2.65 -11.55
N THR A 41 5.51 -3.52 -10.54
CA THR A 41 5.07 -4.92 -10.71
C THR A 41 3.66 -4.96 -11.30
N PHE A 42 2.74 -4.22 -10.70
CA PHE A 42 1.35 -4.20 -11.17
C PHE A 42 1.17 -3.40 -12.47
N ASP A 43 1.84 -2.27 -12.64
CA ASP A 43 1.71 -1.45 -13.86
C ASP A 43 2.17 -2.22 -15.10
N ASN A 44 3.31 -2.94 -15.00
CA ASN A 44 3.79 -3.80 -16.06
C ASN A 44 2.81 -4.95 -16.37
N TYR A 45 2.29 -5.61 -15.33
CA TYR A 45 1.36 -6.73 -15.50
C TYR A 45 0.01 -6.29 -16.08
N LEU A 46 -0.47 -5.10 -15.69
CA LEU A 46 -1.77 -4.57 -16.09
C LEU A 46 -1.75 -3.87 -17.46
N ALA A 47 -0.59 -3.72 -18.08
CA ALA A 47 -0.47 -3.11 -19.40
C ALA A 47 -1.40 -3.80 -20.40
N GLY A 48 -2.36 -3.06 -20.95
CA GLY A 48 -3.37 -3.58 -21.90
C GLY A 48 -4.54 -4.35 -21.25
N LYS A 49 -4.62 -4.43 -19.92
CA LYS A 49 -5.74 -5.03 -19.18
C LYS A 49 -6.75 -3.95 -18.73
N ASN A 50 -7.88 -4.38 -18.16
CA ASN A 50 -8.94 -3.45 -17.74
C ASN A 50 -8.62 -2.68 -16.46
N CYS A 51 -7.91 -3.30 -15.51
CA CYS A 51 -7.57 -2.67 -14.25
C CYS A 51 -6.39 -1.70 -14.43
N THR A 52 -6.29 -0.72 -13.55
CA THR A 52 -5.25 0.31 -13.57
C THR A 52 -4.55 0.34 -12.21
N ALA A 53 -3.23 0.25 -12.20
CA ALA A 53 -2.42 0.57 -11.03
C ALA A 53 -2.28 2.10 -10.93
N ILE A 54 -2.46 2.64 -9.73
CA ILE A 54 -2.38 4.07 -9.45
C ILE A 54 -1.39 4.26 -8.30
N ALA A 55 -0.34 5.06 -8.56
CA ALA A 55 0.70 5.36 -7.58
C ALA A 55 0.26 6.46 -6.59
N ASP A 56 1.09 6.66 -5.57
CA ASP A 56 0.98 7.74 -4.58
C ASP A 56 0.68 9.13 -5.22
N GLY A 57 -0.05 9.96 -4.50
CA GLY A 57 -0.40 11.31 -4.92
C GLY A 57 -1.78 11.47 -5.54
N THR A 58 -2.56 10.39 -5.64
CA THR A 58 -3.94 10.41 -6.12
C THR A 58 -4.92 10.32 -4.95
N ASP A 59 -5.84 11.27 -4.87
CA ASP A 59 -6.88 11.27 -3.83
C ASP A 59 -7.83 10.07 -4.00
N LEU A 60 -8.13 9.39 -2.88
CA LEU A 60 -9.14 8.35 -2.77
C LEU A 60 -10.30 8.86 -1.91
N TYR A 61 -11.47 9.04 -2.51
CA TYR A 61 -12.70 9.47 -1.85
C TYR A 61 -13.56 8.24 -1.52
N LEU A 62 -13.59 7.83 -0.26
CA LEU A 62 -14.38 6.69 0.19
C LEU A 62 -15.75 7.09 0.74
N THR A 63 -15.79 8.19 1.49
CA THR A 63 -17.02 8.76 2.04
C THR A 63 -16.99 10.30 1.94
N GLU A 64 -18.07 10.97 2.30
CA GLU A 64 -18.08 12.45 2.38
C GLU A 64 -17.11 12.99 3.44
N LYS A 65 -16.69 12.14 4.38
CA LYS A 65 -15.81 12.50 5.50
C LYS A 65 -14.40 11.92 5.39
N ASP A 66 -14.14 11.12 4.34
CA ASP A 66 -12.89 10.41 4.22
C ASP A 66 -12.31 10.55 2.81
N ARG A 67 -11.20 11.28 2.75
CA ARG A 67 -10.34 11.45 1.58
C ARG A 67 -8.92 11.10 1.99
N LEU A 68 -8.40 10.05 1.38
CA LEU A 68 -7.10 9.47 1.68
C LEU A 68 -6.15 9.61 0.49
N VAL A 69 -4.86 9.36 0.72
CA VAL A 69 -3.84 9.31 -0.33
C VAL A 69 -3.00 8.04 -0.11
N PRO A 70 -3.50 6.88 -0.57
CA PRO A 70 -2.78 5.63 -0.44
C PRO A 70 -1.46 5.62 -1.23
N ASP A 71 -0.50 4.81 -0.80
CA ASP A 71 0.78 4.66 -1.50
C ASP A 71 0.63 3.96 -2.86
N MET A 72 -0.32 3.03 -2.98
CA MET A 72 -0.71 2.42 -4.25
C MET A 72 -2.10 1.82 -4.17
N MET A 73 -2.83 1.83 -5.28
CA MET A 73 -4.12 1.16 -5.41
C MET A 73 -4.31 0.57 -6.81
N ILE A 74 -5.14 -0.48 -6.90
CA ILE A 74 -5.62 -1.06 -8.16
C ILE A 74 -7.11 -0.80 -8.28
N VAL A 75 -7.53 -0.28 -9.43
CA VAL A 75 -8.92 0.03 -9.74
C VAL A 75 -9.32 -0.66 -11.04
N CYS A 76 -10.27 -1.59 -10.96
CA CYS A 76 -10.79 -2.33 -12.11
C CYS A 76 -12.06 -1.70 -12.71
N ASP A 77 -12.88 -1.07 -11.89
CA ASP A 77 -14.00 -0.27 -12.38
C ASP A 77 -13.57 1.16 -12.75
N ARG A 78 -13.33 1.38 -14.04
CA ARG A 78 -12.91 2.69 -14.57
C ARG A 78 -13.88 3.83 -14.29
N ASN A 79 -15.15 3.54 -13.98
CA ASN A 79 -16.11 4.58 -13.61
C ASN A 79 -15.79 5.23 -12.27
N LYS A 80 -14.99 4.58 -11.42
CA LYS A 80 -14.49 5.15 -10.16
C LYS A 80 -13.38 6.18 -10.38
N ILE A 81 -12.66 6.14 -11.50
CA ILE A 81 -11.55 7.06 -11.79
C ILE A 81 -12.12 8.36 -12.35
N LYS A 82 -11.94 9.45 -11.63
CA LYS A 82 -12.40 10.81 -11.99
C LYS A 82 -11.20 11.75 -12.16
N TYR A 83 -11.45 12.94 -12.69
CA TYR A 83 -10.41 13.97 -12.88
C TYR A 83 -9.67 14.32 -11.58
N ASN A 84 -10.36 14.31 -10.44
CA ASN A 84 -9.82 14.70 -9.14
C ASN A 84 -9.41 13.52 -8.24
N GLY A 85 -9.45 12.28 -8.73
CA GLY A 85 -9.07 11.10 -7.96
C GLY A 85 -9.99 9.90 -8.18
N VAL A 86 -9.91 8.95 -7.27
CA VAL A 86 -10.72 7.72 -7.27
C VAL A 86 -11.89 7.89 -6.30
N HIS A 87 -13.10 7.55 -6.74
CA HIS A 87 -14.32 7.63 -5.95
C HIS A 87 -14.90 6.23 -5.71
N GLY A 88 -14.89 5.79 -4.46
CA GLY A 88 -15.29 4.45 -4.03
C GLY A 88 -14.10 3.49 -3.85
N ALA A 89 -14.38 2.31 -3.29
CA ALA A 89 -13.35 1.35 -2.92
C ALA A 89 -12.55 0.85 -4.13
N PRO A 90 -11.21 0.90 -4.10
CA PRO A 90 -10.35 0.20 -5.04
C PRO A 90 -10.43 -1.32 -4.80
N ASP A 91 -9.95 -2.10 -5.75
CA ASP A 91 -9.94 -3.56 -5.65
C ASP A 91 -8.80 -4.07 -4.76
N LEU A 92 -7.63 -3.41 -4.85
CA LEU A 92 -6.50 -3.63 -3.96
C LEU A 92 -5.92 -2.28 -3.52
N LEU A 93 -5.47 -2.22 -2.28
CA LEU A 93 -4.88 -1.03 -1.68
C LEU A 93 -3.62 -1.39 -0.91
N VAL A 94 -2.58 -0.59 -1.06
CA VAL A 94 -1.29 -0.77 -0.39
C VAL A 94 -0.93 0.48 0.40
N GLU A 95 -0.53 0.27 1.65
CA GLU A 95 0.10 1.28 2.51
C GLU A 95 1.47 0.78 2.94
N VAL A 96 2.49 1.58 2.72
CA VAL A 96 3.84 1.34 3.22
C VAL A 96 3.99 2.07 4.54
N LEU A 97 4.21 1.33 5.61
CA LEU A 97 4.18 1.87 6.97
C LEU A 97 5.30 2.89 7.22
N SER A 98 4.94 3.91 7.95
CA SER A 98 5.87 4.91 8.48
C SER A 98 5.54 5.19 9.95
N PRO A 99 6.49 5.69 10.77
CA PRO A 99 6.20 6.01 12.17
C PRO A 99 5.02 6.96 12.37
N GLY A 100 4.77 7.86 11.40
CA GLY A 100 3.68 8.83 11.47
C GLY A 100 2.31 8.29 11.12
N THR A 101 2.22 7.25 10.28
CA THR A 101 0.96 6.71 9.77
C THR A 101 0.58 5.38 10.41
N TYR A 102 1.53 4.66 11.00
CA TYR A 102 1.42 3.30 11.54
C TYR A 102 0.10 3.01 12.28
N LYS A 103 -0.29 3.90 13.22
CA LYS A 103 -1.51 3.73 14.01
C LYS A 103 -2.77 3.86 13.17
N ASN A 104 -2.78 4.79 12.22
CA ASN A 104 -3.94 5.03 11.36
C ASN A 104 -4.11 3.90 10.36
N ASP A 105 -3.01 3.43 9.74
CA ASP A 105 -3.04 2.40 8.71
C ASP A 105 -3.51 1.05 9.27
N ARG A 106 -3.02 0.67 10.48
CA ARG A 106 -3.46 -0.56 11.19
C ARG A 106 -4.82 -0.46 11.87
N GLY A 107 -5.31 0.75 12.12
CA GLY A 107 -6.56 1.00 12.83
C GLY A 107 -7.63 1.58 11.92
N TYR A 108 -7.85 2.90 12.05
CA TYR A 108 -8.96 3.59 11.39
C TYR A 108 -9.05 3.33 9.88
N LYS A 109 -7.93 3.40 9.15
CA LYS A 109 -7.92 3.18 7.70
C LYS A 109 -8.34 1.74 7.36
N LYS A 110 -7.77 0.73 8.04
CA LYS A 110 -8.15 -0.68 7.83
C LYS A 110 -9.65 -0.90 8.05
N ASP A 111 -10.21 -0.35 9.14
CA ASP A 111 -11.64 -0.45 9.42
C ASP A 111 -12.50 0.27 8.37
N LEU A 112 -12.04 1.42 7.89
CA LEU A 112 -12.71 2.17 6.83
C LEU A 112 -12.69 1.40 5.50
N TYR A 113 -11.54 0.86 5.12
CA TYR A 113 -11.37 0.04 3.92
C TYR A 113 -12.27 -1.19 3.94
N SER A 114 -12.36 -1.88 5.09
CA SER A 114 -13.30 -2.99 5.31
C SER A 114 -14.75 -2.57 5.04
N LYS A 115 -15.21 -1.50 5.69
CA LYS A 115 -16.58 -0.99 5.59
C LYS A 115 -16.94 -0.52 4.18
N CYS A 116 -15.98 0.01 3.43
CA CYS A 116 -16.17 0.48 2.08
C CYS A 116 -16.05 -0.63 1.02
N GLY A 117 -15.61 -1.84 1.41
CA GLY A 117 -15.55 -3.00 0.52
C GLY A 117 -14.27 -3.07 -0.32
N VAL A 118 -13.13 -2.61 0.21
CA VAL A 118 -11.81 -2.90 -0.38
C VAL A 118 -11.57 -4.39 -0.26
N HIS A 119 -11.34 -5.09 -1.39
CA HIS A 119 -11.23 -6.55 -1.42
C HIS A 119 -9.93 -7.06 -0.82
N GLU A 120 -8.83 -6.36 -1.08
CA GLU A 120 -7.52 -6.75 -0.61
C GLU A 120 -6.75 -5.51 -0.12
N TYR A 121 -6.06 -5.65 1.02
CA TYR A 121 -5.28 -4.60 1.64
C TYR A 121 -3.91 -5.12 2.06
N TRP A 122 -2.86 -4.44 1.66
CA TRP A 122 -1.50 -4.76 2.05
C TRP A 122 -0.93 -3.70 2.97
N LEU A 123 -0.37 -4.14 4.09
CA LEU A 123 0.49 -3.33 4.95
C LEU A 123 1.92 -3.79 4.80
N VAL A 124 2.80 -2.90 4.37
CA VAL A 124 4.20 -3.22 4.12
C VAL A 124 5.10 -2.48 5.10
N GLU A 125 5.87 -3.23 5.89
CA GLU A 125 6.79 -2.69 6.89
C GLU A 125 8.23 -2.68 6.35
N PRO A 126 8.81 -1.50 6.07
CA PRO A 126 10.16 -1.41 5.50
C PRO A 126 11.27 -1.92 6.42
N ALA A 127 11.13 -1.71 7.74
CA ALA A 127 12.21 -2.00 8.68
C ALA A 127 12.43 -3.51 8.89
N SER A 128 11.37 -4.30 8.83
CA SER A 128 11.41 -5.76 8.98
C SER A 128 11.29 -6.51 7.65
N CYS A 129 11.15 -5.81 6.53
CA CYS A 129 10.85 -6.40 5.21
C CYS A 129 9.67 -7.38 5.28
N THR A 130 8.56 -6.93 5.90
CA THR A 130 7.35 -7.73 6.10
C THR A 130 6.20 -7.15 5.29
N LEU A 131 5.39 -8.03 4.68
CA LEU A 131 4.15 -7.69 4.02
C LEU A 131 3.01 -8.50 4.67
N GLU A 132 2.01 -7.79 5.18
CA GLU A 132 0.77 -8.38 5.68
C GLU A 132 -0.29 -8.24 4.60
N GLN A 133 -0.83 -9.36 4.18
CA GLN A 133 -1.94 -9.44 3.23
C GLN A 133 -3.25 -9.65 3.99
N TYR A 134 -4.19 -8.73 3.80
CA TYR A 134 -5.54 -8.81 4.34
C TYR A 134 -6.54 -9.01 3.20
N LEU A 135 -7.48 -9.92 3.40
CA LEU A 135 -8.60 -10.16 2.48
C LEU A 135 -9.92 -9.81 3.15
N LEU A 136 -10.86 -9.31 2.34
CA LEU A 136 -12.20 -8.97 2.83
C LEU A 136 -13.04 -10.24 3.01
N GLU A 137 -13.27 -10.61 4.25
CA GLU A 137 -14.12 -11.74 4.63
C GLU A 137 -15.24 -11.27 5.56
N ASN A 138 -16.49 -11.59 5.22
CA ASN A 138 -17.67 -11.22 6.00
C ASN A 138 -17.74 -9.72 6.35
N GLY A 139 -17.24 -8.84 5.47
CA GLY A 139 -17.25 -7.39 5.64
C GLY A 139 -16.13 -6.85 6.55
N GLN A 140 -15.12 -7.67 6.84
CA GLN A 140 -13.93 -7.30 7.61
C GLN A 140 -12.66 -7.71 6.85
N LEU A 141 -11.62 -6.87 6.92
CA LEU A 141 -10.30 -7.21 6.40
C LEU A 141 -9.57 -8.08 7.44
N GLU A 142 -9.56 -9.38 7.18
CA GLU A 142 -8.89 -10.37 8.01
C GLU A 142 -7.51 -10.68 7.44
N ILE A 143 -6.56 -11.01 8.32
CA ILE A 143 -5.20 -11.36 7.91
C ILE A 143 -5.24 -12.72 7.20
N ALA A 144 -4.85 -12.74 5.95
CA ALA A 144 -4.76 -13.97 5.17
C ALA A 144 -3.37 -14.58 5.28
N GLU A 145 -2.32 -13.76 5.22
CA GLU A 145 -0.94 -14.22 5.28
C GLU A 145 0.01 -13.09 5.70
N ILE A 146 1.15 -13.47 6.26
CA ILE A 146 2.27 -12.58 6.58
C ILE A 146 3.52 -13.11 5.90
N TYR A 147 4.04 -12.33 4.97
CA TYR A 147 5.26 -12.65 4.24
C TYR A 147 6.45 -11.89 4.82
N HIS A 148 7.58 -12.55 4.93
CA HIS A 148 8.80 -11.96 5.43
C HIS A 148 9.99 -12.28 4.51
N LEU A 149 10.70 -11.25 4.06
CA LEU A 149 11.95 -11.43 3.36
C LEU A 149 13.08 -11.57 4.39
N TYR A 150 13.52 -12.79 4.61
CA TYR A 150 14.59 -13.10 5.55
C TYR A 150 15.95 -12.69 4.98
N PRO A 151 16.80 -11.99 5.75
CA PRO A 151 18.18 -11.72 5.35
C PRO A 151 19.03 -13.00 5.38
N ASP A 152 20.08 -13.04 4.54
CA ASP A 152 20.93 -14.22 4.35
C ASP A 152 21.48 -14.81 5.66
N TYR A 153 21.82 -13.96 6.64
CA TYR A 153 22.36 -14.45 7.91
C TYR A 153 21.30 -15.23 8.73
N MET A 154 20.03 -14.89 8.63
CA MET A 154 18.94 -15.64 9.28
C MET A 154 18.69 -16.95 8.55
N LEU A 155 18.67 -16.93 7.21
CA LEU A 155 18.52 -18.15 6.40
C LEU A 155 19.66 -19.15 6.65
N ALA A 156 20.88 -18.66 6.87
CA ALA A 156 22.04 -19.50 7.17
C ALA A 156 21.97 -20.22 8.53
N ASP A 157 21.19 -19.67 9.48
CA ASP A 157 21.01 -20.25 10.82
C ASP A 157 19.75 -21.16 10.90
N MET A 158 18.92 -21.21 9.86
CA MET A 158 17.70 -22.04 9.80
C MET A 158 18.02 -23.50 9.51
N ASP A 159 17.26 -24.40 10.10
CA ASP A 159 17.31 -25.82 9.76
C ASP A 159 16.53 -26.12 8.46
N GLU A 160 16.65 -27.38 7.96
CA GLU A 160 15.98 -27.79 6.70
C GLU A 160 14.45 -27.67 6.76
N LYS A 161 13.85 -27.84 7.94
CA LYS A 161 12.41 -27.74 8.11
C LYS A 161 11.97 -26.27 8.07
N GLU A 162 12.68 -25.41 8.77
CA GLU A 162 12.42 -23.95 8.78
C GLU A 162 12.59 -23.37 7.36
N LEU A 163 13.67 -23.75 6.65
CA LEU A 163 13.91 -23.33 5.26
C LEU A 163 12.78 -23.77 4.31
N ALA A 164 12.20 -24.95 4.52
CA ALA A 164 11.08 -25.45 3.71
C ALA A 164 9.77 -24.65 3.91
N GLU A 165 9.64 -23.92 5.02
CA GLU A 165 8.50 -23.07 5.32
C GLU A 165 8.70 -21.61 4.85
N VAL A 166 9.90 -21.26 4.37
CA VAL A 166 10.17 -19.90 3.87
C VAL A 166 9.43 -19.64 2.56
N VAL A 167 8.52 -18.69 2.58
CA VAL A 167 7.80 -18.22 1.40
C VAL A 167 8.55 -17.04 0.77
N THR A 168 8.98 -17.18 -0.48
CA THR A 168 9.72 -16.16 -1.22
C THR A 168 8.88 -15.44 -2.27
N GLU A 169 7.73 -16.01 -2.63
CA GLU A 169 6.83 -15.48 -3.66
C GLU A 169 5.37 -15.80 -3.33
N PHE A 170 4.46 -14.93 -3.72
CA PHE A 170 3.05 -15.06 -3.43
C PHE A 170 2.16 -14.48 -4.53
N LYS A 171 0.85 -14.60 -4.38
CA LYS A 171 -0.15 -14.03 -5.29
C LYS A 171 -1.06 -13.06 -4.56
N CYS A 172 -1.50 -12.02 -5.24
CA CYS A 172 -2.67 -11.27 -4.80
C CYS A 172 -3.96 -12.03 -5.18
N SER A 173 -5.06 -11.72 -4.50
CA SER A 173 -6.35 -12.40 -4.76
C SER A 173 -6.97 -12.03 -6.10
N LEU A 174 -6.52 -10.94 -6.73
CA LEU A 174 -7.09 -10.44 -7.98
C LEU A 174 -6.62 -11.22 -9.22
N TYR A 175 -5.45 -11.88 -9.16
CA TYR A 175 -4.80 -12.46 -10.34
C TYR A 175 -4.11 -13.79 -10.01
N ASP A 176 -4.64 -14.88 -10.54
CA ASP A 176 -4.09 -16.23 -10.30
C ASP A 176 -2.76 -16.49 -11.04
N ASP A 177 -2.50 -15.74 -12.11
CA ASP A 177 -1.33 -15.87 -12.98
C ASP A 177 -0.19 -14.89 -12.67
N LEU A 178 -0.38 -13.96 -11.71
CA LEU A 178 0.65 -13.04 -11.27
C LEU A 178 1.35 -13.59 -10.01
N LEU A 179 2.58 -14.04 -10.19
CA LEU A 179 3.46 -14.41 -9.09
C LEU A 179 4.33 -13.22 -8.70
N ILE A 180 4.30 -12.82 -7.44
CA ILE A 180 5.00 -11.66 -6.91
C ILE A 180 6.10 -12.13 -5.98
N LYS A 181 7.34 -11.71 -6.25
CA LYS A 181 8.49 -12.08 -5.42
C LYS A 181 8.74 -11.03 -4.35
N LEU A 182 8.99 -11.47 -3.12
CA LEU A 182 9.34 -10.57 -2.01
C LEU A 182 10.64 -9.82 -2.28
N GLU A 183 11.62 -10.49 -2.91
CA GLU A 183 12.89 -9.84 -3.31
C GLU A 183 12.71 -8.64 -4.24
N ASP A 184 11.70 -8.69 -5.14
CA ASP A 184 11.38 -7.58 -6.05
C ASP A 184 10.74 -6.41 -5.31
N ILE A 185 9.86 -6.69 -4.32
CA ILE A 185 9.22 -5.67 -3.48
C ILE A 185 10.27 -4.91 -2.67
N PHE A 186 11.18 -5.65 -2.02
CA PHE A 186 12.18 -5.09 -1.10
C PHE A 186 13.53 -4.82 -1.78
N ALA A 187 13.58 -4.82 -3.12
CA ALA A 187 14.82 -4.57 -3.88
C ALA A 187 15.36 -3.15 -3.66
N ASN A 188 16.70 -3.07 -3.53
CA ASN A 188 17.47 -1.81 -3.43
C ASN A 188 17.10 -0.92 -2.23
N LEU A 189 16.81 -1.51 -1.09
CA LEU A 189 16.70 -0.80 0.19
C LEU A 189 18.09 -0.46 0.75
N ILE A 190 18.14 0.54 1.67
CA ILE A 190 19.35 0.99 2.37
C ILE A 190 19.16 0.92 3.87
#